data_093bd93f2ea8d5a1cdeef90ef5bc4c38
#
_entry.id   093bd93f2ea8d5a1cdeef90ef5bc4c38
#
_cell.length_a   1.000
_cell.length_b   1.000
_cell.length_c   1.000
_cell.angle_alpha   90.00
_cell.angle_beta   90.00
_cell.angle_gamma   90.00
#
_symmetry.space_group_name_H-M   'P 1'
#
loop_
_entity.id
_entity.type
_entity.pdbx_description
1 polymer ?
#
loop_
_entity_poly.entity_id
_entity_poly.type
_entity_poly.pdbx_seq_one_letter_code
_entity_poly.pdbx_strand_id
1 'polypeptide(L)'
;EDVLHTEVIARIGCISDGRVYVVPVTYVYDGTYVYGHAMDGAKLRAMRANPEVCVEVEQVDDLSNWRSVIARGSFEECRGADWDAGFAMLAERIMPLLTLPRDQPPPDLSALRDGSVYRIKLHHKTGRFEQVKPD
;
A
#
# COMPACT_ATOMS: atom_id res chain seq x y z
N GLU A 1 -4.95 -7.52 11.45
CA GLU A 1 -3.48 -7.39 11.38
C GLU A 1 -2.86 -8.39 10.41
N ASP A 2 -3.28 -9.66 10.41
CA ASP A 2 -2.68 -10.67 9.54
C ASP A 2 -2.77 -10.31 8.06
N VAL A 3 -3.94 -9.89 7.60
CA VAL A 3 -4.15 -9.52 6.20
C VAL A 3 -3.24 -8.36 5.81
N LEU A 4 -3.12 -7.34 6.68
CA LEU A 4 -2.26 -6.19 6.44
C LEU A 4 -0.78 -6.60 6.31
N HIS A 5 -0.32 -7.54 7.13
CA HIS A 5 1.08 -8.00 7.10
C HIS A 5 1.39 -8.95 5.95
N THR A 6 0.43 -9.76 5.51
CA THR A 6 0.68 -10.82 4.54
C THR A 6 0.50 -10.38 3.09
N GLU A 7 -0.39 -9.41 2.84
CA GLU A 7 -0.67 -8.95 1.48
C GLU A 7 0.29 -7.85 1.05
N VAL A 8 0.37 -7.59 -0.24
CA VAL A 8 1.29 -6.60 -0.83
C VAL A 8 0.60 -5.59 -1.72
N ILE A 9 -0.69 -5.79 -1.98
CA ILE A 9 -1.49 -4.84 -2.77
C ILE A 9 -2.61 -4.31 -1.89
N ALA A 10 -2.70 -2.99 -1.83
CA ALA A 10 -3.77 -2.27 -1.15
C ALA A 10 -4.50 -1.38 -2.15
N ARG A 11 -5.72 -1.02 -1.82
CA ARG A 11 -6.45 0.01 -2.55
C ARG A 11 -6.60 1.21 -1.64
N ILE A 12 -6.22 2.38 -2.15
CA ILE A 12 -6.35 3.64 -1.43
C ILE A 12 -7.51 4.41 -2.03
N GLY A 13 -8.47 4.77 -1.18
CA GLY A 13 -9.55 5.67 -1.53
C GLY A 13 -9.26 7.07 -1.02
N CYS A 14 -9.32 8.05 -1.90
CA CYS A 14 -9.08 9.45 -1.57
C CYS A 14 -10.03 10.35 -2.35
N ILE A 15 -10.03 11.64 -2.03
CA ILE A 15 -10.85 12.62 -2.72
C ILE A 15 -9.96 13.41 -3.67
N SER A 16 -10.35 13.44 -4.95
CA SER A 16 -9.68 14.20 -5.99
C SER A 16 -10.71 15.08 -6.69
N ASP A 17 -10.54 16.39 -6.61
CA ASP A 17 -11.46 17.38 -7.21
C ASP A 17 -12.94 17.14 -6.83
N GLY A 18 -13.17 16.84 -5.55
CA GLY A 18 -14.51 16.58 -5.03
C GLY A 18 -15.09 15.22 -5.38
N ARG A 19 -14.32 14.36 -6.05
CA ARG A 19 -14.74 13.01 -6.44
C ARG A 19 -13.96 11.94 -5.70
N VAL A 20 -14.61 10.83 -5.47
CA VAL A 20 -13.95 9.66 -4.88
C VAL A 20 -13.04 9.02 -5.93
N TYR A 21 -11.80 8.76 -5.53
CA TYR A 21 -10.77 8.17 -6.38
C TYR A 21 -10.19 6.95 -5.67
N VAL A 22 -10.14 5.80 -6.33
CA VAL A 22 -9.60 4.56 -5.77
C VAL A 22 -8.49 4.06 -6.66
N VAL A 23 -7.34 3.76 -6.07
CA VAL A 23 -6.17 3.30 -6.82
C VAL A 23 -5.50 2.13 -6.11
N PRO A 24 -5.09 1.07 -6.86
CA PRO A 24 -4.29 -0.01 -6.28
C PRO A 24 -2.82 0.43 -6.16
N VAL A 25 -2.19 0.00 -5.09
CA VAL A 25 -0.77 0.29 -4.81
C VAL A 25 -0.11 -0.94 -4.20
N THR A 26 1.19 -1.10 -4.42
CA THR A 26 1.99 -2.03 -3.60
C THR A 26 2.37 -1.32 -2.32
N TYR A 27 2.49 -2.09 -1.24
CA TYR A 27 2.72 -1.51 0.08
C TYR A 27 3.47 -2.47 0.99
N VAL A 28 3.97 -1.92 2.09
CA VAL A 28 4.42 -2.67 3.25
C VAL A 28 3.82 -2.06 4.51
N TYR A 29 3.48 -2.90 5.47
CA TYR A 29 2.87 -2.49 6.73
C TYR A 29 3.81 -2.81 7.89
N ASP A 30 4.06 -1.84 8.78
CA ASP A 30 4.97 -2.00 9.91
C ASP A 30 4.26 -2.19 11.26
N GLY A 31 2.94 -2.33 11.27
CA GLY A 31 2.13 -2.42 12.48
C GLY A 31 1.42 -1.12 12.83
N THR A 32 1.83 0.00 12.26
CA THR A 32 1.25 1.32 12.48
C THR A 32 0.97 2.03 11.17
N TYR A 33 1.91 1.97 10.23
CA TYR A 33 1.86 2.69 8.97
C TYR A 33 1.83 1.73 7.78
N VAL A 34 1.09 2.14 6.77
CA VAL A 34 1.17 1.57 5.42
C VAL A 34 2.10 2.47 4.62
N TYR A 35 3.19 1.92 4.11
CA TYR A 35 4.17 2.65 3.30
C TYR A 35 3.98 2.34 1.82
N GLY A 36 4.13 3.36 0.98
CA GLY A 36 4.12 3.21 -0.45
C GLY A 36 5.13 4.13 -1.12
N HIS A 37 5.45 3.78 -2.35
CA HIS A 37 6.34 4.58 -3.20
C HIS A 37 5.59 4.96 -4.47
N ALA A 38 5.73 6.20 -4.91
CA ALA A 38 5.10 6.66 -6.14
C ALA A 38 5.94 7.74 -6.79
N MET A 39 5.95 7.72 -8.13
CA MET A 39 6.37 8.88 -8.90
C MET A 39 5.26 9.93 -8.84
N ASP A 40 5.59 11.18 -9.10
CA ASP A 40 4.62 12.26 -9.01
C ASP A 40 3.41 11.99 -9.93
N GLY A 41 2.22 12.24 -9.41
CA GLY A 41 1.00 11.94 -10.15
C GLY A 41 -0.27 12.31 -9.39
N ALA A 42 -1.40 11.92 -9.97
CA ALA A 42 -2.73 12.30 -9.48
C ALA A 42 -3.00 11.86 -8.04
N LYS A 43 -2.59 10.64 -7.65
CA LYS A 43 -2.85 10.15 -6.30
C LYS A 43 -2.08 10.94 -5.24
N LEU A 44 -0.82 11.31 -5.52
CA LEU A 44 -0.03 12.10 -4.57
C LEU A 44 -0.62 13.49 -4.42
N ARG A 45 -1.00 14.12 -5.53
CA ARG A 45 -1.64 15.45 -5.49
C ARG A 45 -2.94 15.41 -4.69
N ALA A 46 -3.76 14.39 -4.91
CA ALA A 46 -5.02 14.24 -4.18
C ALA A 46 -4.79 14.07 -2.68
N MET A 47 -3.85 13.22 -2.29
CA MET A 47 -3.57 12.95 -0.87
C MET A 47 -2.86 14.11 -0.19
N ARG A 48 -2.04 14.89 -0.90
CA ARG A 48 -1.45 16.12 -0.36
C ARG A 48 -2.53 17.17 -0.06
N ALA A 49 -3.50 17.28 -0.96
CA ALA A 49 -4.60 18.24 -0.80
C ALA A 49 -5.59 17.82 0.28
N ASN A 50 -5.82 16.51 0.42
CA ASN A 50 -6.74 15.95 1.41
C ASN A 50 -6.13 14.68 2.00
N PRO A 51 -5.42 14.79 3.13
CA PRO A 51 -4.67 13.65 3.68
C PRO A 51 -5.53 12.57 4.35
N GLU A 52 -6.81 12.82 4.59
CA GLU A 52 -7.69 11.79 5.11
C GLU A 52 -8.06 10.81 4.00
N VAL A 53 -7.66 9.54 4.17
CA VAL A 53 -7.81 8.50 3.15
C VAL A 53 -8.38 7.23 3.76
N CYS A 54 -8.80 6.32 2.90
CA CYS A 54 -9.25 4.99 3.27
C CYS A 54 -8.33 3.97 2.61
N VAL A 55 -7.98 2.92 3.34
CA VAL A 55 -7.14 1.84 2.82
C VAL A 55 -7.92 0.54 2.92
N GLU A 56 -7.95 -0.23 1.83
CA GLU A 56 -8.58 -1.55 1.80
C GLU A 56 -7.53 -2.58 1.38
N VAL A 57 -7.48 -3.70 2.11
CA VAL A 57 -6.62 -4.84 1.77
C VAL A 57 -7.46 -6.09 1.89
N GLU A 58 -7.31 -7.00 0.93
CA GLU A 58 -8.10 -8.22 0.92
C GLU A 58 -7.24 -9.43 0.59
N GLN A 59 -7.66 -10.58 1.11
CA GLN A 59 -7.14 -11.88 0.74
C GLN A 59 -8.33 -12.75 0.33
N VAL A 60 -8.37 -13.10 -0.94
CA VAL A 60 -9.48 -13.90 -1.49
C VAL A 60 -8.92 -15.23 -1.97
N ASP A 61 -9.30 -16.32 -1.28
CA ASP A 61 -8.97 -17.68 -1.72
C ASP A 61 -10.02 -18.15 -2.73
N ASP A 62 -11.29 -17.97 -2.39
CA ASP A 62 -12.44 -18.17 -3.28
C ASP A 62 -13.63 -17.37 -2.75
N LEU A 63 -14.79 -17.46 -3.40
CA LEU A 63 -15.96 -16.65 -3.02
C LEU A 63 -16.55 -17.02 -1.65
N SER A 64 -16.18 -18.15 -1.11
CA SER A 64 -16.62 -18.60 0.21
C SER A 64 -15.54 -18.49 1.28
N ASN A 65 -14.33 -18.11 0.89
CA ASN A 65 -13.19 -18.00 1.80
C ASN A 65 -12.40 -16.74 1.46
N TRP A 66 -12.67 -15.67 2.20
CA TRP A 66 -12.01 -14.39 1.99
C TRP A 66 -11.95 -13.60 3.29
N ARG A 67 -11.01 -12.69 3.33
CA ARG A 67 -10.85 -11.73 4.43
C ARG A 67 -10.56 -10.35 3.84
N SER A 68 -11.07 -9.30 4.47
CA SER A 68 -10.75 -7.94 4.08
C SER A 68 -10.61 -7.04 5.30
N VAL A 69 -9.82 -6.00 5.14
CA VAL A 69 -9.65 -4.95 6.14
C VAL A 69 -9.88 -3.62 5.45
N ILE A 70 -10.70 -2.79 6.09
CA ILE A 70 -10.87 -1.39 5.70
C ILE A 70 -10.40 -0.53 6.86
N ALA A 71 -9.53 0.42 6.59
CA ALA A 71 -9.01 1.32 7.60
C ALA A 71 -9.07 2.75 7.13
N ARG A 72 -9.37 3.66 8.06
CA ARG A 72 -9.17 5.09 7.83
C ARG A 72 -7.75 5.44 8.21
N GLY A 73 -7.17 6.40 7.51
CA GLY A 73 -5.82 6.79 7.79
C GLY A 73 -5.50 8.21 7.37
N SER A 74 -4.35 8.66 7.83
CA SER A 74 -3.82 9.98 7.51
C SER A 74 -2.54 9.83 6.72
N PHE A 75 -2.52 10.45 5.54
CA PHE A 75 -1.38 10.47 4.64
C PHE A 75 -0.34 11.48 5.09
N GLU A 76 0.93 11.10 5.01
CA GLU A 76 2.06 12.03 5.09
C GLU A 76 3.20 11.58 4.18
N GLU A 77 3.96 12.53 3.67
CA GLU A 77 5.15 12.22 2.90
C GLU A 77 6.34 12.02 3.83
N CYS A 78 7.15 11.00 3.55
CA CYS A 78 8.37 10.75 4.27
C CYS A 78 9.50 11.62 3.73
N ARG A 79 10.39 12.06 4.61
CA ARG A 79 11.56 12.87 4.25
C ARG A 79 12.77 12.39 5.03
N GLY A 80 13.98 12.57 4.45
CA GLY A 80 15.23 12.24 5.13
C GLY A 80 15.29 10.78 5.56
N ALA A 81 15.56 10.56 6.84
CA ALA A 81 15.71 9.21 7.40
C ALA A 81 14.42 8.38 7.27
N ASP A 82 13.26 9.01 7.39
CA ASP A 82 11.97 8.32 7.21
C ASP A 82 11.78 7.85 5.77
N TRP A 83 12.21 8.67 4.80
CA TRP A 83 12.20 8.28 3.38
C TRP A 83 13.09 7.05 3.16
N ASP A 84 14.33 7.10 3.67
CA ASP A 84 15.29 6.01 3.51
C ASP A 84 14.79 4.71 4.15
N ALA A 85 14.24 4.79 5.35
CA ALA A 85 13.71 3.62 6.06
C ALA A 85 12.50 3.03 5.33
N GLY A 86 11.58 3.87 4.90
CA GLY A 86 10.39 3.43 4.16
C GLY A 86 10.74 2.79 2.83
N PHE A 87 11.67 3.39 2.09
CA PHE A 87 12.15 2.85 0.82
C PHE A 87 12.82 1.48 1.01
N ALA A 88 13.65 1.35 2.05
CA ALA A 88 14.31 0.08 2.35
C ALA A 88 13.31 -1.03 2.68
N MET A 89 12.29 -0.74 3.48
CA MET A 89 11.25 -1.71 3.82
C MET A 89 10.46 -2.14 2.57
N LEU A 90 10.11 -1.19 1.71
CA LEU A 90 9.40 -1.48 0.47
C LEU A 90 10.25 -2.34 -0.46
N ALA A 91 11.51 -2.00 -0.64
CA ALA A 91 12.41 -2.75 -1.50
C ALA A 91 12.60 -4.18 -0.99
N GLU A 92 12.84 -4.35 0.30
CA GLU A 92 13.01 -5.66 0.92
C GLU A 92 11.77 -6.54 0.75
N ARG A 93 10.57 -5.97 0.89
CA ARG A 93 9.32 -6.72 0.82
C ARG A 93 8.89 -7.02 -0.61
N ILE A 94 9.07 -6.08 -1.52
CA ILE A 94 8.47 -6.14 -2.87
C ILE A 94 9.41 -6.76 -3.89
N MET A 95 10.72 -6.44 -3.85
CA MET A 95 11.67 -6.91 -4.85
C MET A 95 11.69 -8.44 -5.03
N PRO A 96 11.68 -9.25 -3.97
CA PRO A 96 11.66 -10.70 -4.13
C PRO A 96 10.42 -11.25 -4.83
N LEU A 97 9.33 -10.46 -4.87
CA LEU A 97 8.05 -10.86 -5.46
C LEU A 97 7.94 -10.50 -6.95
N LEU A 98 8.87 -9.70 -7.47
CA LEU A 98 8.86 -9.31 -8.87
C LEU A 98 9.38 -10.45 -9.74
N THR A 99 8.63 -10.74 -10.81
CA THR A 99 9.08 -11.68 -11.84
C THR A 99 9.87 -10.91 -12.90
N LEU A 100 11.18 -11.17 -12.97
CA LEU A 100 12.05 -10.51 -13.95
C LEU A 100 12.26 -11.44 -15.15
N PRO A 101 12.26 -10.90 -16.38
CA PRO A 101 12.68 -11.68 -17.55
C PRO A 101 14.13 -12.17 -17.37
N ARG A 102 14.40 -13.43 -17.76
CA ARG A 102 15.71 -14.05 -17.55
C ARG A 102 16.87 -13.31 -18.21
N ASP A 103 16.57 -12.59 -19.28
CA ASP A 103 17.58 -11.92 -20.11
C ASP A 103 17.73 -10.43 -19.80
N GLN A 104 17.07 -9.94 -18.76
CA GLN A 104 17.17 -8.53 -18.37
C GLN A 104 17.96 -8.38 -17.08
N PRO A 105 18.79 -7.33 -16.99
CA PRO A 105 19.47 -7.03 -15.73
C PRO A 105 18.47 -6.69 -14.62
N PRO A 106 18.86 -6.81 -13.34
CA PRO A 106 18.02 -6.37 -12.24
C PRO A 106 17.59 -4.91 -12.44
N PRO A 107 16.38 -4.53 -11.98
CA PRO A 107 15.95 -3.14 -12.12
C PRO A 107 16.93 -2.20 -11.40
N ASP A 108 17.19 -1.07 -12.05
CA ASP A 108 18.01 -0.02 -11.48
C ASP A 108 17.16 0.75 -10.46
N LEU A 109 17.45 0.53 -9.18
CA LEU A 109 16.73 1.20 -8.10
C LEU A 109 17.04 2.70 -8.01
N SER A 110 18.11 3.16 -8.66
CA SER A 110 18.47 4.59 -8.61
C SER A 110 17.40 5.49 -9.22
N ALA A 111 16.72 5.02 -10.27
CA ALA A 111 15.61 5.76 -10.88
C ALA A 111 14.42 5.93 -9.92
N LEU A 112 14.22 5.00 -9.00
CA LEU A 112 13.13 5.05 -8.03
C LEU A 112 13.40 6.05 -6.89
N ARG A 113 14.65 6.46 -6.71
CA ARG A 113 15.01 7.45 -5.68
C ARG A 113 14.46 8.83 -5.95
N ASP A 114 14.09 9.13 -7.20
CA ASP A 114 13.46 10.40 -7.56
C ASP A 114 11.97 10.45 -7.19
N GLY A 115 11.40 9.31 -6.80
CA GLY A 115 10.01 9.24 -6.38
C GLY A 115 9.79 9.64 -4.93
N SER A 116 8.53 9.66 -4.54
CA SER A 116 8.12 9.94 -3.17
C SER A 116 7.87 8.64 -2.41
N VAL A 117 8.31 8.59 -1.17
CA VAL A 117 7.87 7.59 -0.20
C VAL A 117 6.85 8.27 0.69
N TYR A 118 5.67 7.67 0.79
CA TYR A 118 4.62 8.17 1.67
C TYR A 118 4.25 7.08 2.67
N ARG A 119 3.58 7.49 3.74
CA ARG A 119 3.02 6.56 4.69
C ARG A 119 1.64 7.03 5.13
N ILE A 120 0.81 6.07 5.49
CA ILE A 120 -0.54 6.31 5.95
C ILE A 120 -0.65 5.71 7.35
N LYS A 121 -0.88 6.55 8.34
CA LYS A 121 -1.12 6.08 9.70
C LYS A 121 -2.54 5.59 9.81
N LEU A 122 -2.72 4.30 10.11
CA LEU A 122 -4.05 3.71 10.23
C LEU A 122 -4.64 4.00 11.60
N HIS A 123 -5.89 4.49 11.63
CA HIS A 123 -6.59 4.85 12.86
C HIS A 123 -7.71 3.89 13.21
N HIS A 124 -8.55 3.55 12.26
CA HIS A 124 -9.80 2.88 12.51
C HIS A 124 -9.93 1.69 11.58
N LYS A 125 -9.63 0.51 12.11
CA LYS A 125 -9.57 -0.71 11.33
C LYS A 125 -10.81 -1.56 11.58
N THR A 126 -11.47 -1.98 10.50
CA THR A 126 -12.56 -2.96 10.57
C THR A 126 -12.26 -4.11 9.64
N GLY A 127 -12.53 -5.32 10.10
CA GLY A 127 -12.31 -6.52 9.32
C GLY A 127 -13.61 -7.23 9.01
N ARG A 128 -13.64 -7.90 7.86
CA ARG A 128 -14.73 -8.80 7.46
C ARG A 128 -14.13 -10.07 6.90
N PHE A 129 -14.84 -11.16 7.09
CA PHE A 129 -14.40 -12.44 6.53
C PHE A 129 -15.59 -13.34 6.26
N GLU A 130 -15.39 -14.27 5.35
CA GLU A 130 -16.27 -15.38 5.12
C GLU A 130 -15.41 -16.62 5.02
N GLN A 131 -15.81 -17.68 5.71
CA GLN A 131 -15.04 -18.92 5.75
C GLN A 131 -15.99 -20.09 5.82
N VAL A 132 -15.83 -21.03 4.88
CA VAL A 132 -16.54 -22.32 4.91
C VAL A 132 -15.60 -23.32 5.56
N LYS A 133 -16.07 -23.92 6.67
CA LYS A 133 -15.31 -24.99 7.33
C LYS A 133 -15.43 -26.27 6.50
N PRO A 134 -14.31 -26.95 6.23
CA PRO A 134 -14.38 -28.26 5.60
C PRO A 134 -15.09 -29.24 6.51
N ASP A 135 -15.92 -30.10 5.91
CA ASP A 135 -16.60 -31.17 6.62
C ASP A 135 -15.63 -32.23 7.16
#